data_fd478c078baecb4ce3f208226491f9c7
#
_entry.id   fd478c078baecb4ce3f208226491f9c7
#
_cell.length_a   1.000
_cell.length_b   1.000
_cell.length_c   1.000
_cell.angle_alpha   90.00
_cell.angle_beta   90.00
_cell.angle_gamma   90.00
#
_symmetry.space_group_name_H-M   'P 1'
#
loop_
_entity.id
_entity.type
_entity.pdbx_description
1 polymer ?
#
loop_
_entity_poly.entity_id
_entity_poly.type
_entity_poly.pdbx_seq_one_letter_code
_entity_poly.pdbx_strand_id
1 'polypeptide(L)'
;MSTIVFSHVFFSYGTLPVLTNVSFTCGPADRLVVVGPNGIGKSTLLALAAGRLQPDSGTVASPTLPATQLVPPIHRPAATWSAPGVPLGSRPPLAEDGETRTVAQLIDAATSGTCELAARFDFLTERLTRDPSPRDEAEYDRVLAAMITRDAWTIDTRLEQTLDALDLGGLDRSRPLASLSPGQRARLRLALTLVERPEALVL
;
A
#
# COMPACT_ATOMS: atom_id res chain seq x y z
N MET A 1 -7.95 9.58 12.68
CA MET A 1 -7.83 8.28 13.38
C MET A 1 -8.52 7.26 12.50
N SER A 2 -7.75 6.28 12.04
CA SER A 2 -8.21 5.34 11.02
C SER A 2 -8.86 4.13 11.66
N THR A 3 -10.17 4.02 11.52
CA THR A 3 -10.97 2.92 12.06
C THR A 3 -11.66 2.22 10.90
N ILE A 4 -11.56 0.89 10.85
CA ILE A 4 -12.34 0.06 9.91
C ILE A 4 -13.58 -0.42 10.63
N VAL A 5 -14.77 -0.13 10.08
CA VAL A 5 -16.06 -0.52 10.65
C VAL A 5 -16.86 -1.31 9.62
N PHE A 6 -17.25 -2.51 9.97
CA PHE A 6 -18.23 -3.32 9.25
C PHE A 6 -19.54 -3.29 10.01
N SER A 7 -20.63 -2.96 9.34
CA SER A 7 -21.96 -2.93 9.93
C SER A 7 -22.93 -3.71 9.07
N HIS A 8 -23.38 -4.88 9.59
CA HIS A 8 -24.36 -5.77 8.97
C HIS A 8 -24.05 -6.09 7.49
N VAL A 9 -22.79 -6.40 7.20
CA VAL A 9 -22.29 -6.61 5.83
C VAL A 9 -22.72 -7.98 5.31
N PHE A 10 -23.33 -7.97 4.12
CA PHE A 10 -23.63 -9.15 3.32
C PHE A 10 -22.90 -9.04 2.00
N PHE A 11 -22.38 -10.15 1.50
CA PHE A 11 -21.74 -10.21 0.20
C PHE A 11 -21.88 -11.60 -0.44
N SER A 12 -22.18 -11.61 -1.74
CA SER A 12 -22.37 -12.83 -2.54
C SER A 12 -21.59 -12.75 -3.86
N TYR A 13 -21.11 -13.87 -4.36
CA TYR A 13 -20.68 -13.99 -5.75
C TYR A 13 -21.85 -14.60 -6.58
N GLY A 14 -22.59 -13.74 -7.27
CA GLY A 14 -23.83 -14.14 -7.94
C GLY A 14 -24.86 -14.64 -6.92
N THR A 15 -25.25 -15.90 -7.00
CA THR A 15 -26.22 -16.51 -6.07
C THR A 15 -25.59 -17.17 -4.85
N LEU A 16 -24.26 -17.20 -4.76
CA LEU A 16 -23.56 -17.87 -3.68
C LEU A 16 -23.22 -16.87 -2.55
N PRO A 17 -23.89 -16.94 -1.39
CA PRO A 17 -23.57 -16.09 -0.26
C PRO A 17 -22.20 -16.46 0.34
N VAL A 18 -21.35 -15.45 0.60
CA VAL A 18 -20.00 -15.62 1.14
C VAL A 18 -19.87 -14.97 2.50
N LEU A 19 -20.45 -13.79 2.68
CA LEU A 19 -20.49 -13.11 3.97
C LEU A 19 -21.95 -12.85 4.35
N THR A 20 -22.32 -13.19 5.58
CA THR A 20 -23.68 -13.05 6.08
C THR A 20 -23.69 -12.32 7.40
N ASN A 21 -24.20 -11.08 7.42
CA ASN A 21 -24.37 -10.25 8.60
C ASN A 21 -23.08 -10.04 9.41
N VAL A 22 -22.00 -9.68 8.72
CA VAL A 22 -20.70 -9.46 9.37
C VAL A 22 -20.65 -8.06 9.96
N SER A 23 -20.37 -7.97 11.27
CA SER A 23 -20.21 -6.71 11.98
C SER A 23 -19.00 -6.77 12.92
N PHE A 24 -18.11 -5.82 12.81
CA PHE A 24 -16.98 -5.62 13.73
C PHE A 24 -16.36 -4.24 13.54
N THR A 25 -15.56 -3.84 14.50
CA THR A 25 -14.77 -2.60 14.45
C THR A 25 -13.31 -2.92 14.74
N CYS A 26 -12.42 -2.36 13.94
CA CYS A 26 -10.97 -2.42 14.14
C CYS A 26 -10.46 -0.99 14.27
N GLY A 27 -10.02 -0.61 15.47
CA GLY A 27 -9.56 0.73 15.80
C GLY A 27 -8.09 0.98 15.47
N PRO A 28 -7.59 2.19 15.73
CA PRO A 28 -6.17 2.51 15.60
C PRO A 28 -5.32 1.61 16.53
N ALA A 29 -4.23 1.07 15.98
CA ALA A 29 -3.33 0.14 16.65
C ALA A 29 -3.90 -1.28 16.94
N ASP A 30 -5.14 -1.57 16.59
CA ASP A 30 -5.68 -2.93 16.67
C ASP A 30 -5.01 -3.84 15.62
N ARG A 31 -4.90 -5.11 15.99
CA ARG A 31 -4.43 -6.18 15.10
C ARG A 31 -5.51 -7.23 14.97
N LEU A 32 -6.23 -7.22 13.86
CA LEU A 32 -7.28 -8.18 13.58
C LEU A 32 -6.74 -9.33 12.72
N VAL A 33 -6.87 -10.54 13.19
CA VAL A 33 -6.51 -11.76 12.44
C VAL A 33 -7.76 -12.50 12.03
N VAL A 34 -7.91 -12.76 10.73
CA VAL A 34 -9.03 -13.53 10.17
C VAL A 34 -8.58 -14.97 9.93
N VAL A 35 -9.13 -15.89 10.67
CA VAL A 35 -8.81 -17.33 10.60
C VAL A 35 -10.01 -18.15 10.12
N GLY A 36 -9.74 -19.27 9.47
CA GLY A 36 -10.80 -20.18 8.99
C GLY A 36 -10.33 -21.02 7.80
N PRO A 37 -11.13 -22.01 7.37
CA PRO A 37 -10.81 -22.87 6.23
C PRO A 37 -10.72 -22.09 4.91
N ASN A 38 -10.11 -22.71 3.89
CA ASN A 38 -10.04 -22.12 2.56
C ASN A 38 -11.46 -22.03 1.96
N GLY A 39 -11.74 -20.92 1.27
CA GLY A 39 -13.04 -20.69 0.64
C GLY A 39 -14.08 -20.02 1.54
N ILE A 40 -13.86 -19.87 2.86
CA ILE A 40 -14.85 -19.30 3.81
C ILE A 40 -15.13 -17.80 3.60
N GLY A 41 -14.38 -17.10 2.75
CA GLY A 41 -14.59 -15.66 2.50
C GLY A 41 -13.56 -14.72 3.13
N LYS A 42 -12.44 -15.25 3.68
CA LYS A 42 -11.37 -14.39 4.27
C LYS A 42 -10.86 -13.33 3.29
N SER A 43 -10.49 -13.75 2.08
CA SER A 43 -10.00 -12.82 1.05
C SER A 43 -11.06 -11.83 0.59
N THR A 44 -12.35 -12.22 0.63
CA THR A 44 -13.48 -11.35 0.32
C THR A 44 -13.64 -10.28 1.39
N LEU A 45 -13.55 -10.66 2.67
CA LEU A 45 -13.59 -9.74 3.79
C LEU A 45 -12.48 -8.70 3.71
N LEU A 46 -11.24 -9.14 3.43
CA LEU A 46 -10.09 -8.26 3.27
C LEU A 46 -10.25 -7.34 2.05
N ALA A 47 -10.82 -7.83 0.94
CA ALA A 47 -11.08 -7.03 -0.25
C ALA A 47 -12.15 -5.94 -0.01
N LEU A 48 -13.18 -6.24 0.79
CA LEU A 48 -14.17 -5.26 1.24
C LEU A 48 -13.55 -4.22 2.17
N ALA A 49 -12.74 -4.65 3.15
CA ALA A 49 -12.01 -3.75 4.05
C ALA A 49 -11.10 -2.78 3.29
N ALA A 50 -10.50 -3.24 2.21
CA ALA A 50 -9.63 -2.45 1.34
C ALA A 50 -10.38 -1.63 0.26
N GLY A 51 -11.71 -1.65 0.26
CA GLY A 51 -12.53 -0.93 -0.71
C GLY A 51 -12.45 -1.45 -2.14
N ARG A 52 -11.92 -2.66 -2.36
CA ARG A 52 -11.86 -3.30 -3.69
C ARG A 52 -13.17 -3.95 -4.11
N LEU A 53 -13.99 -4.29 -3.15
CA LEU A 53 -15.33 -4.80 -3.35
C LEU A 53 -16.32 -3.91 -2.61
N GLN A 54 -17.56 -3.88 -3.10
CA GLN A 54 -18.67 -3.22 -2.42
C GLN A 54 -19.58 -4.29 -1.82
N PRO A 55 -20.12 -4.12 -0.61
CA PRO A 55 -21.05 -5.06 -0.04
C PRO A 55 -22.42 -5.01 -0.77
N ASP A 56 -23.12 -6.14 -0.84
CA ASP A 56 -24.49 -6.20 -1.37
C ASP A 56 -25.47 -5.45 -0.46
N SER A 57 -25.24 -5.53 0.85
CA SER A 57 -25.95 -4.74 1.86
C SER A 57 -25.09 -4.54 3.11
N GLY A 58 -25.50 -3.60 3.95
CA GLY A 58 -24.70 -3.13 5.07
C GLY A 58 -23.71 -2.05 4.64
N THR A 59 -22.81 -1.69 5.53
CA THR A 59 -21.79 -0.64 5.28
C THR A 59 -20.41 -1.06 5.73
N VAL A 60 -19.40 -0.68 4.93
CA VAL A 60 -17.99 -0.79 5.27
C VAL A 60 -17.42 0.63 5.27
N ALA A 61 -17.09 1.14 6.45
CA ALA A 61 -16.33 2.37 6.57
C ALA A 61 -14.87 1.99 6.80
N SER A 62 -14.00 2.39 5.90
CA SER A 62 -12.56 2.24 6.06
C SER A 62 -11.90 3.58 5.78
N PRO A 63 -10.75 3.88 6.41
CA PRO A 63 -9.95 5.00 5.98
C PRO A 63 -9.67 4.82 4.49
N THR A 64 -9.52 5.92 3.76
CA THR A 64 -9.14 5.87 2.35
C THR A 64 -7.76 5.23 2.26
N LEU A 65 -7.76 3.90 2.14
CA LEU A 65 -6.53 3.15 1.94
C LEU A 65 -6.10 3.41 0.49
N PRO A 66 -4.92 3.99 0.24
CA PRO A 66 -4.39 4.01 -1.11
C PRO A 66 -4.37 2.57 -1.62
N ALA A 67 -4.80 2.37 -2.87
CA ALA A 67 -4.94 1.05 -3.51
C ALA A 67 -3.66 0.17 -3.48
N THR A 68 -2.59 0.74 -2.94
CA THR A 68 -1.23 0.23 -2.82
C THR A 68 -1.03 -0.77 -1.67
N GLN A 69 -1.92 -0.84 -0.69
CA GLN A 69 -1.63 -1.46 0.61
C GLN A 69 -2.18 -2.88 0.79
N LEU A 70 -2.65 -3.48 -0.28
CA LEU A 70 -2.96 -4.91 -0.25
C LEU A 70 -1.77 -5.69 -0.80
N VAL A 71 -1.11 -6.41 0.09
CA VAL A 71 -0.16 -7.44 -0.32
C VAL A 71 -0.99 -8.61 -0.88
N PRO A 72 -0.96 -8.89 -2.18
CA PRO A 72 -1.71 -10.01 -2.72
C PRO A 72 -1.20 -11.32 -2.09
N PRO A 73 -2.08 -12.29 -1.84
CA PRO A 73 -1.67 -13.59 -1.30
C PRO A 73 -0.66 -14.26 -2.22
N ILE A 74 0.36 -14.86 -1.63
CA ILE A 74 1.57 -15.39 -2.27
C ILE A 74 1.27 -16.50 -3.31
N HIS A 75 0.08 -17.06 -3.33
CA HIS A 75 -0.26 -18.30 -4.05
C HIS A 75 -1.41 -18.21 -5.06
N ARG A 76 -1.79 -16.99 -5.52
CA ARG A 76 -2.79 -16.90 -6.59
C ARG A 76 -2.23 -16.15 -7.79
N PRO A 77 -2.29 -16.74 -9.00
CA PRO A 77 -1.97 -16.00 -10.20
C PRO A 77 -2.91 -14.80 -10.34
N ALA A 78 -2.35 -13.66 -10.75
CA ALA A 78 -3.04 -12.38 -10.86
C ALA A 78 -4.24 -12.37 -11.84
N ALA A 79 -4.43 -13.44 -12.59
CA ALA A 79 -5.41 -13.54 -13.67
C ALA A 79 -6.90 -13.67 -13.24
N THR A 80 -7.20 -13.79 -11.95
CA THR A 80 -8.57 -14.09 -11.49
C THR A 80 -9.27 -12.95 -10.74
N TRP A 81 -8.72 -11.73 -10.69
CA TRP A 81 -9.30 -10.58 -10.00
C TRP A 81 -9.81 -9.49 -10.96
N SER A 82 -10.30 -9.86 -12.11
CA SER A 82 -11.04 -8.93 -12.97
C SER A 82 -12.49 -8.84 -12.50
N ALA A 83 -12.73 -7.97 -11.51
CA ALA A 83 -14.09 -7.47 -11.30
C ALA A 83 -14.39 -6.48 -12.44
N PRO A 84 -15.49 -6.64 -13.19
CA PRO A 84 -15.86 -5.70 -14.24
C PRO A 84 -16.20 -4.35 -13.61
N GLY A 85 -15.47 -3.29 -13.98
CA GLY A 85 -15.86 -1.90 -13.72
C GLY A 85 -15.09 -1.12 -12.67
N VAL A 86 -14.04 -1.64 -12.04
CA VAL A 86 -13.17 -0.85 -11.16
C VAL A 86 -11.90 -0.47 -11.89
N PRO A 87 -11.59 0.83 -12.11
CA PRO A 87 -10.29 1.22 -12.60
C PRO A 87 -9.25 0.78 -11.57
N LEU A 88 -8.40 -0.16 -11.94
CA LEU A 88 -7.20 -0.49 -11.17
C LEU A 88 -6.40 0.81 -11.01
N GLY A 89 -6.34 1.35 -9.79
CA GLY A 89 -5.41 2.41 -9.47
C GLY A 89 -4.02 1.98 -9.90
N SER A 90 -3.34 2.88 -10.58
CA SER A 90 -2.15 2.71 -11.40
C SER A 90 -0.90 2.33 -10.61
N ARG A 91 -0.91 1.19 -9.94
CA ARG A 91 0.34 0.54 -9.53
C ARG A 91 0.44 -0.80 -10.21
N PRO A 92 1.51 -1.03 -11.01
CA PRO A 92 1.66 -2.25 -11.77
C PRO A 92 1.70 -3.46 -10.84
N PRO A 93 1.04 -4.56 -11.20
CA PRO A 93 1.20 -5.83 -10.49
C PRO A 93 2.68 -6.19 -10.48
N LEU A 94 3.19 -6.65 -9.33
CA LEU A 94 4.55 -7.13 -9.26
C LEU A 94 4.67 -8.43 -10.01
N ALA A 95 5.58 -8.42 -10.97
CA ALA A 95 6.10 -9.53 -11.79
C ALA A 95 5.23 -10.77 -11.91
N GLU A 96 4.52 -10.85 -13.00
CA GLU A 96 4.28 -12.13 -13.67
C GLU A 96 5.61 -12.63 -14.27
N ASP A 97 5.75 -13.93 -14.45
CA ASP A 97 6.93 -14.54 -15.09
C ASP A 97 7.25 -13.79 -16.39
N GLY A 98 8.38 -13.07 -16.40
CA GLY A 98 8.80 -12.20 -17.51
C GLY A 98 9.13 -10.76 -17.16
N GLU A 99 8.97 -10.33 -15.91
CA GLU A 99 9.31 -8.95 -15.51
C GLU A 99 10.83 -8.73 -15.49
N THR A 100 11.27 -7.82 -16.35
CA THR A 100 12.68 -7.43 -16.47
C THR A 100 13.12 -6.38 -15.46
N ARG A 101 12.19 -5.80 -14.67
CA ARG A 101 12.51 -4.80 -13.66
C ARG A 101 13.43 -5.34 -12.58
N THR A 102 14.36 -4.49 -12.14
CA THR A 102 15.25 -4.80 -11.03
C THR A 102 14.62 -4.43 -9.69
N VAL A 103 15.22 -4.94 -8.60
CA VAL A 103 14.86 -4.57 -7.23
C VAL A 103 15.00 -3.07 -7.04
N ALA A 104 16.08 -2.44 -7.55
CA ALA A 104 16.26 -0.99 -7.49
C ALA A 104 15.10 -0.23 -8.13
N GLN A 105 14.73 -0.59 -9.37
CA GLN A 105 13.62 0.06 -10.07
C GLN A 105 12.29 -0.06 -9.33
N LEU A 106 12.07 -1.17 -8.61
CA LEU A 106 10.88 -1.32 -7.79
C LEU A 106 10.91 -0.42 -6.56
N ILE A 107 12.05 -0.33 -5.88
CA ILE A 107 12.26 0.56 -4.74
C ILE A 107 12.07 2.01 -5.18
N ASP A 108 12.72 2.44 -6.26
CA ASP A 108 12.61 3.79 -6.81
C ASP A 108 11.17 4.16 -7.15
N ALA A 109 10.43 3.24 -7.79
CA ALA A 109 9.02 3.45 -8.10
C ALA A 109 8.15 3.55 -6.83
N ALA A 110 8.50 2.83 -5.76
CA ALA A 110 7.78 2.88 -4.50
C ALA A 110 8.06 4.17 -3.71
N THR A 111 9.28 4.68 -3.79
CA THR A 111 9.70 5.87 -3.04
C THR A 111 9.61 7.17 -3.85
N SER A 112 9.31 7.10 -5.15
CA SER A 112 9.32 8.25 -6.08
C SER A 112 8.53 9.45 -5.58
N GLY A 113 7.32 9.26 -5.06
CA GLY A 113 6.50 10.36 -4.57
C GLY A 113 7.09 11.09 -3.35
N THR A 114 7.90 10.41 -2.55
CA THR A 114 8.61 11.03 -1.43
C THR A 114 9.89 11.71 -1.91
N CYS A 115 10.61 11.11 -2.84
CA CYS A 115 11.79 11.69 -3.47
C CYS A 115 11.44 12.97 -4.26
N GLU A 116 10.34 12.97 -5.01
CA GLU A 116 9.84 14.15 -5.73
C GLU A 116 9.48 15.28 -4.75
N LEU A 117 8.87 14.93 -3.61
CA LEU A 117 8.54 15.88 -2.56
C LEU A 117 9.80 16.53 -1.96
N ALA A 118 10.83 15.74 -1.68
CA ALA A 118 12.12 16.21 -1.19
C ALA A 118 12.81 17.13 -2.21
N ALA A 119 12.89 16.72 -3.47
CA ALA A 119 13.44 17.54 -4.54
C ALA A 119 12.67 18.87 -4.72
N ARG A 120 11.34 18.85 -4.55
CA ARG A 120 10.53 20.07 -4.60
C ARG A 120 10.79 20.99 -3.42
N PHE A 121 10.99 20.43 -2.22
CA PHE A 121 11.36 21.18 -1.03
C PHE A 121 12.71 21.88 -1.21
N ASP A 122 13.73 21.17 -1.70
CA ASP A 122 15.06 21.74 -1.94
C ASP A 122 15.02 22.85 -2.99
N PHE A 123 14.28 22.64 -4.08
CA PHE A 123 14.09 23.64 -5.13
C PHE A 123 13.45 24.93 -4.58
N LEU A 124 12.39 24.80 -3.78
CA LEU A 124 11.70 25.96 -3.18
C LEU A 124 12.58 26.68 -2.17
N THR A 125 13.34 25.95 -1.38
CA THR A 125 14.30 26.51 -0.43
C THR A 125 15.36 27.39 -1.14
N GLU A 126 15.95 26.87 -2.22
CA GLU A 126 16.91 27.61 -3.03
C GLU A 126 16.27 28.83 -3.69
N ARG A 127 15.07 28.69 -4.19
CA ARG A 127 14.36 29.77 -4.87
C ARG A 127 13.98 30.90 -3.91
N LEU A 128 13.46 30.60 -2.73
CA LEU A 128 13.13 31.57 -1.69
C LEU A 128 14.35 32.31 -1.15
N THR A 129 15.52 31.66 -1.16
CA THR A 129 16.78 32.29 -0.78
C THR A 129 17.23 33.33 -1.80
N ARG A 130 16.95 33.12 -3.08
CA ARG A 130 17.37 34.04 -4.17
C ARG A 130 16.36 35.13 -4.46
N ASP A 131 15.09 34.80 -4.55
CA ASP A 131 14.01 35.71 -4.95
C ASP A 131 12.68 35.29 -4.29
N PRO A 132 12.46 35.74 -3.03
CA PRO A 132 11.25 35.37 -2.28
C PRO A 132 9.99 35.93 -2.92
N SER A 133 8.99 35.05 -3.12
CA SER A 133 7.67 35.45 -3.60
C SER A 133 6.55 34.86 -2.72
N PRO A 134 5.44 35.57 -2.52
CA PRO A 134 4.32 35.07 -1.68
C PRO A 134 3.73 33.74 -2.19
N ARG A 135 3.83 33.48 -3.48
CA ARG A 135 3.40 32.22 -4.08
C ARG A 135 4.33 31.06 -3.70
N ASP A 136 5.63 31.29 -3.77
CA ASP A 136 6.63 30.28 -3.44
C ASP A 136 6.65 30.01 -1.92
N GLU A 137 6.42 31.02 -1.10
CA GLU A 137 6.23 30.86 0.36
C GLU A 137 5.04 29.95 0.69
N ALA A 138 3.87 30.22 0.09
CA ALA A 138 2.68 29.41 0.30
C ALA A 138 2.82 27.97 -0.24
N GLU A 139 3.64 27.76 -1.28
CA GLU A 139 3.95 26.43 -1.78
C GLU A 139 4.96 25.71 -0.88
N TYR A 140 5.97 26.42 -0.39
CA TYR A 140 6.95 25.90 0.56
C TYR A 140 6.27 25.38 1.84
N ASP A 141 5.36 26.15 2.42
CA ASP A 141 4.61 25.73 3.62
C ASP A 141 3.83 24.43 3.38
N ARG A 142 3.21 24.29 2.20
CA ARG A 142 2.47 23.08 1.84
C ARG A 142 3.40 21.88 1.67
N VAL A 143 4.52 22.08 0.99
CA VAL A 143 5.52 21.02 0.77
C VAL A 143 6.17 20.64 2.10
N LEU A 144 6.52 21.61 2.94
CA LEU A 144 7.07 21.36 4.28
C LEU A 144 6.11 20.55 5.15
N ALA A 145 4.83 20.92 5.18
CA ALA A 145 3.82 20.16 5.92
C ALA A 145 3.69 18.73 5.41
N ALA A 146 3.77 18.51 4.09
CA ALA A 146 3.75 17.17 3.51
C ALA A 146 5.02 16.36 3.83
N MET A 147 6.20 17.00 3.84
CA MET A 147 7.48 16.41 4.26
C MET A 147 7.43 15.93 5.71
N ILE A 148 6.89 16.77 6.61
CA ILE A 148 6.72 16.43 8.03
C ILE A 148 5.74 15.26 8.20
N THR A 149 4.57 15.33 7.54
CA THR A 149 3.53 14.31 7.66
C THR A 149 4.02 12.93 7.19
N ARG A 150 4.84 12.89 6.14
CA ARG A 150 5.39 11.64 5.58
C ARG A 150 6.71 11.22 6.20
N ASP A 151 7.29 12.06 7.07
CA ASP A 151 8.66 11.88 7.60
C ASP A 151 9.67 11.59 6.47
N ALA A 152 9.62 12.45 5.45
CA ALA A 152 10.27 12.18 4.16
C ALA A 152 11.81 12.18 4.26
N TRP A 153 12.38 12.92 5.22
CA TRP A 153 13.83 12.97 5.43
C TRP A 153 14.46 11.65 5.89
N THR A 154 13.66 10.74 6.45
CA THR A 154 14.15 9.47 7.00
C THR A 154 13.85 8.29 6.08
N ILE A 155 13.35 8.53 4.86
CA ILE A 155 12.86 7.45 3.99
C ILE A 155 13.94 6.42 3.66
N ASP A 156 15.15 6.85 3.35
CA ASP A 156 16.26 5.96 3.02
C ASP A 156 16.68 5.12 4.22
N THR A 157 16.86 5.77 5.37
CA THR A 157 17.21 5.08 6.63
C THR A 157 16.13 4.09 7.02
N ARG A 158 14.86 4.46 6.88
CA ARG A 158 13.72 3.61 7.19
C ARG A 158 13.61 2.43 6.22
N LEU A 159 13.91 2.65 4.94
CA LEU A 159 13.97 1.59 3.94
C LEU A 159 15.02 0.55 4.31
N GLU A 160 16.26 0.97 4.60
CA GLU A 160 17.33 0.07 5.00
C GLU A 160 16.96 -0.72 6.26
N GLN A 161 16.49 -0.06 7.30
CA GLN A 161 16.07 -0.71 8.55
C GLN A 161 14.93 -1.71 8.31
N THR A 162 14.00 -1.40 7.41
CA THR A 162 12.88 -2.30 7.12
C THR A 162 13.32 -3.50 6.30
N LEU A 163 14.24 -3.31 5.35
CA LEU A 163 14.83 -4.40 4.58
C LEU A 163 15.65 -5.33 5.50
N ASP A 164 16.45 -4.79 6.40
CA ASP A 164 17.20 -5.57 7.40
C ASP A 164 16.26 -6.37 8.30
N ALA A 165 15.20 -5.75 8.83
CA ALA A 165 14.23 -6.40 9.69
C ALA A 165 13.47 -7.55 9.00
N LEU A 166 13.43 -7.55 7.67
CA LEU A 166 12.79 -8.60 6.85
C LEU A 166 13.80 -9.55 6.19
N ASP A 167 15.04 -9.60 6.68
CA ASP A 167 16.14 -10.42 6.14
C ASP A 167 16.42 -10.15 4.64
N LEU A 168 16.37 -8.90 4.23
CA LEU A 168 16.64 -8.44 2.87
C LEU A 168 17.77 -7.41 2.78
N GLY A 169 18.46 -7.09 3.89
CA GLY A 169 19.50 -6.06 3.95
C GLY A 169 20.70 -6.32 3.03
N GLY A 170 21.01 -7.58 2.74
CA GLY A 170 22.05 -7.96 1.77
C GLY A 170 21.54 -8.18 0.35
N LEU A 171 20.31 -7.81 0.03
CA LEU A 171 19.74 -8.05 -1.29
C LEU A 171 20.38 -7.15 -2.35
N ASP A 172 21.03 -7.80 -3.35
CA ASP A 172 21.56 -7.08 -4.50
C ASP A 172 20.42 -6.40 -5.29
N ARG A 173 20.43 -5.07 -5.30
CA ARG A 173 19.39 -4.24 -5.92
C ARG A 173 19.43 -4.27 -7.46
N SER A 174 20.53 -4.73 -8.05
CA SER A 174 20.65 -4.89 -9.50
C SER A 174 19.92 -6.13 -10.01
N ARG A 175 19.57 -7.08 -9.13
CA ARG A 175 18.93 -8.33 -9.51
C ARG A 175 17.54 -8.11 -10.11
N PRO A 176 17.19 -8.86 -11.16
CA PRO A 176 15.82 -8.89 -11.68
C PRO A 176 14.84 -9.45 -10.64
N LEU A 177 13.65 -8.87 -10.54
CA LEU A 177 12.60 -9.35 -9.62
C LEU A 177 12.22 -10.81 -9.87
N ALA A 178 12.26 -11.26 -11.13
CA ALA A 178 12.00 -12.64 -11.50
C ALA A 178 12.98 -13.64 -10.84
N SER A 179 14.22 -13.20 -10.51
CA SER A 179 15.23 -14.05 -9.87
C SER A 179 15.04 -14.24 -8.37
N LEU A 180 14.13 -13.50 -7.75
CA LEU A 180 13.84 -13.58 -6.33
C LEU A 180 12.95 -14.80 -6.03
N SER A 181 13.18 -15.45 -4.89
CA SER A 181 12.26 -16.48 -4.41
C SER A 181 10.87 -15.84 -4.09
N PRO A 182 9.78 -16.63 -4.11
CA PRO A 182 8.47 -16.13 -3.71
C PRO A 182 8.46 -15.47 -2.34
N GLY A 183 9.20 -16.04 -1.37
CA GLY A 183 9.34 -15.46 -0.03
C GLY A 183 10.09 -14.14 -0.02
N GLN A 184 11.17 -14.00 -0.80
CA GLN A 184 11.88 -12.72 -0.93
C GLN A 184 10.99 -11.66 -1.58
N ARG A 185 10.25 -12.02 -2.63
CA ARG A 185 9.28 -11.11 -3.27
C ARG A 185 8.20 -10.62 -2.30
N ALA A 186 7.64 -11.53 -1.50
CA ALA A 186 6.63 -11.19 -0.51
C ALA A 186 7.18 -10.24 0.56
N ARG A 187 8.37 -10.53 1.11
CA ARG A 187 9.03 -9.68 2.10
C ARG A 187 9.41 -8.31 1.54
N LEU A 188 9.88 -8.26 0.30
CA LEU A 188 10.19 -6.98 -0.37
C LEU A 188 8.92 -6.11 -0.55
N ARG A 189 7.80 -6.72 -0.94
CA ARG A 189 6.51 -6.01 -1.01
C ARG A 189 6.09 -5.46 0.34
N LEU A 190 6.19 -6.28 1.37
CA LEU A 190 5.86 -5.87 2.74
C LEU A 190 6.77 -4.73 3.20
N ALA A 191 8.09 -4.81 2.94
CA ALA A 191 9.04 -3.76 3.25
C ALA A 191 8.61 -2.42 2.63
N LEU A 192 8.37 -2.42 1.31
CA LEU A 192 7.99 -1.20 0.59
C LEU A 192 6.66 -0.61 1.09
N THR A 193 5.72 -1.46 1.47
CA THR A 193 4.46 -1.00 2.05
C THR A 193 4.66 -0.37 3.44
N LEU A 194 5.50 -0.98 4.29
CA LEU A 194 5.78 -0.46 5.63
C LEU A 194 6.58 0.85 5.63
N VAL A 195 7.46 1.03 4.65
CA VAL A 195 8.24 2.27 4.48
C VAL A 195 7.32 3.48 4.28
N GLU A 196 6.19 3.32 3.62
CA GLU A 196 5.20 4.38 3.41
C GLU A 196 4.39 4.75 4.67
N ARG A 197 4.53 4.01 5.78
CA ARG A 197 3.78 4.18 7.04
C ARG A 197 2.27 4.28 6.80
N PRO A 198 1.62 3.25 6.25
CA PRO A 198 0.21 3.27 6.00
C PRO A 198 -0.59 3.39 7.31
N GLU A 199 -1.70 4.12 7.29
CA GLU A 199 -2.61 4.24 8.43
C GLU A 199 -3.29 2.91 8.79
N ALA A 200 -3.48 2.06 7.79
CA ALA A 200 -3.96 0.69 7.97
C ALA A 200 -3.28 -0.24 6.95
N LEU A 201 -3.00 -1.46 7.36
CA LEU A 201 -2.36 -2.49 6.56
C LEU A 201 -3.26 -3.72 6.51
N VAL A 202 -3.58 -4.17 5.29
CA VAL A 202 -4.35 -5.39 5.04
C VAL A 202 -3.43 -6.39 4.33
N LEU A 203 -3.17 -7.56 4.94
CA LEU A 203 -2.23 -8.59 4.49
C LEU A 203 -2.93 -9.86 4.00
#